data_1dd3516cce26552f5410c7010eb0bcd5
#
_entry.id   1dd3516cce26552f5410c7010eb0bcd5
#
_cell.length_a   1.000
_cell.length_b   1.000
_cell.length_c   1.000
_cell.angle_alpha   90.00
_cell.angle_beta   90.00
_cell.angle_gamma   90.00
#
_symmetry.space_group_name_H-M   'P 1'
#
loop_
_entity.id
_entity.type
_entity.pdbx_description
1 polymer ?
#
loop_
_entity_poly.entity_id
_entity_poly.type
_entity_poly.pdbx_seq_one_letter_code
_entity_poly.pdbx_strand_id
1 'polypeptide(L)'
;IRLMGDKSEAKRNAIAAGVPVALGTDGPLRDFDEAISEAERIGYPVMLKAASGGGGKGIRVALSVKDLKDAYDSAAAEAVANFGDGRLYMEKYIHNPRHIEVQILGDSLGNVVHLFERECSVQRRHQKLIEECPSAFVTPELREKMTSAAVALAKRVGYRSAGTIEFL
;
A
#
# COMPACT_ATOMS: atom_id res chain seq x y z
N ILE A 1 -13.16 -9.73 -3.87
CA ILE A 1 -13.12 -8.71 -2.79
C ILE A 1 -12.24 -9.19 -1.63
N ARG A 2 -12.43 -10.40 -1.05
CA ARG A 2 -11.65 -10.88 0.11
C ARG A 2 -10.14 -10.89 -0.14
N LEU A 3 -9.67 -11.41 -1.28
CA LEU A 3 -8.24 -11.54 -1.65
C LEU A 3 -7.49 -10.21 -1.75
N MET A 4 -8.19 -9.10 -1.99
CA MET A 4 -7.59 -7.77 -2.13
C MET A 4 -8.07 -6.79 -1.03
N GLY A 5 -9.07 -7.17 -0.25
CA GLY A 5 -9.58 -6.37 0.87
C GLY A 5 -8.78 -6.56 2.16
N ASP A 6 -8.13 -7.71 2.32
CA ASP A 6 -7.20 -7.95 3.42
C ASP A 6 -5.79 -7.56 2.99
N LYS A 7 -5.13 -6.68 3.78
CA LYS A 7 -3.80 -6.15 3.45
C LYS A 7 -2.73 -7.22 3.32
N SER A 8 -2.75 -8.24 4.19
CA SER A 8 -1.79 -9.35 4.17
C SER A 8 -2.01 -10.25 2.97
N GLU A 9 -3.27 -10.58 2.65
CA GLU A 9 -3.64 -11.36 1.47
C GLU A 9 -3.26 -10.62 0.18
N ALA A 10 -3.57 -9.32 0.10
CA ALA A 10 -3.24 -8.48 -1.04
C ALA A 10 -1.72 -8.45 -1.28
N LYS A 11 -0.92 -8.24 -0.22
CA LYS A 11 0.53 -8.25 -0.29
C LYS A 11 1.09 -9.61 -0.75
N ARG A 12 0.58 -10.73 -0.19
CA ARG A 12 0.97 -12.08 -0.62
C ARG A 12 0.66 -12.34 -2.10
N ASN A 13 -0.51 -11.93 -2.55
CA ASN A 13 -0.89 -12.05 -3.96
C ASN A 13 -0.02 -11.19 -4.87
N ALA A 14 0.33 -9.98 -4.46
CA ALA A 14 1.23 -9.10 -5.21
C ALA A 14 2.63 -9.73 -5.34
N ILE A 15 3.23 -10.18 -4.23
CA ILE A 15 4.53 -10.87 -4.25
C ILE A 15 4.49 -12.11 -5.16
N ALA A 16 3.47 -12.94 -5.03
CA ALA A 16 3.32 -14.16 -5.84
C ALA A 16 3.00 -13.87 -7.31
N ALA A 17 2.57 -12.67 -7.66
CA ALA A 17 2.42 -12.18 -9.03
C ALA A 17 3.70 -11.50 -9.56
N GLY A 18 4.78 -11.45 -8.77
CA GLY A 18 6.03 -10.77 -9.13
C GLY A 18 5.94 -9.24 -9.07
N VAL A 19 4.92 -8.70 -8.41
CA VAL A 19 4.75 -7.25 -8.24
C VAL A 19 5.64 -6.77 -7.09
N PRO A 20 6.49 -5.77 -7.30
CA PRO A 20 7.25 -5.15 -6.21
C PRO A 20 6.32 -4.59 -5.14
N VAL A 21 6.61 -4.88 -3.88
CA VAL A 21 5.85 -4.34 -2.73
C VAL A 21 6.80 -3.61 -1.79
N ALA A 22 6.29 -2.60 -1.08
CA ALA A 22 7.06 -1.94 -0.04
C ALA A 22 7.46 -2.96 1.05
N LEU A 23 8.70 -2.85 1.54
CA LEU A 23 9.15 -3.64 2.68
C LEU A 23 8.23 -3.37 3.87
N GLY A 24 7.87 -4.41 4.61
CA GLY A 24 7.01 -4.29 5.78
C GLY A 24 6.78 -5.63 6.44
N THR A 25 5.98 -5.64 7.49
CA THR A 25 5.60 -6.85 8.22
C THR A 25 4.66 -7.72 7.39
N ASP A 26 4.71 -9.04 7.61
CA ASP A 26 3.84 -10.00 6.93
C ASP A 26 2.46 -10.12 7.61
N GLY A 27 2.35 -9.64 8.84
CA GLY A 27 1.14 -9.62 9.65
C GLY A 27 1.15 -8.46 10.63
N PRO A 28 0.09 -8.35 11.46
CA PRO A 28 0.10 -7.41 12.57
C PRO A 28 1.25 -7.71 13.54
N LEU A 29 1.87 -6.65 14.05
CA LEU A 29 2.87 -6.73 15.11
C LEU A 29 2.24 -7.35 16.38
N ARG A 30 2.94 -8.25 17.03
CA ARG A 30 2.50 -8.90 18.26
C ARG A 30 2.64 -7.97 19.47
N ASP A 31 3.79 -7.26 19.51
CA ASP A 31 4.17 -6.39 20.61
C ASP A 31 5.18 -5.32 20.16
N PHE A 32 5.66 -4.52 21.11
CA PHE A 32 6.63 -3.45 20.85
C PHE A 32 8.04 -4.00 20.57
N ASP A 33 8.42 -5.13 21.13
CA ASP A 33 9.75 -5.74 20.91
C ASP A 33 9.87 -6.23 19.46
N GLU A 34 8.80 -6.79 18.93
CA GLU A 34 8.72 -7.10 17.49
C GLU A 34 8.77 -5.84 16.64
N ALA A 35 8.11 -4.74 17.07
CA ALA A 35 8.18 -3.48 16.35
C ALA A 35 9.61 -2.93 16.24
N ILE A 36 10.43 -3.07 17.29
CA ILE A 36 11.85 -2.69 17.26
C ILE A 36 12.60 -3.53 16.22
N SER A 37 12.48 -4.86 16.31
CA SER A 37 13.18 -5.80 15.43
C SER A 37 12.80 -5.59 13.96
N GLU A 38 11.50 -5.39 13.68
CA GLU A 38 11.00 -5.14 12.34
C GLU A 38 11.43 -3.76 11.80
N ALA A 39 11.46 -2.73 12.65
CA ALA A 39 11.96 -1.42 12.24
C ALA A 39 13.46 -1.44 11.88
N GLU A 40 14.26 -2.22 12.59
CA GLU A 40 15.67 -2.44 12.26
C GLU A 40 15.83 -3.21 10.94
N ARG A 41 15.03 -4.26 10.72
CA ARG A 41 15.04 -5.06 9.49
C ARG A 41 14.61 -4.24 8.26
N ILE A 42 13.54 -3.43 8.39
CA ILE A 42 13.00 -2.60 7.31
C ILE A 42 13.90 -1.39 7.07
N GLY A 43 14.53 -0.88 8.12
CA GLY A 43 15.32 0.35 8.13
C GLY A 43 14.43 1.60 8.20
N TYR A 44 14.83 2.55 9.06
CA TYR A 44 14.13 3.83 9.20
C TYR A 44 14.21 4.70 7.93
N PRO A 45 13.25 5.59 7.69
CA PRO A 45 12.01 5.75 8.43
C PRO A 45 10.99 4.64 8.16
N VAL A 46 10.14 4.36 9.15
CA VAL A 46 9.06 3.38 9.07
C VAL A 46 7.71 4.02 9.34
N MET A 47 6.66 3.43 8.81
CA MET A 47 5.28 3.84 9.00
C MET A 47 4.49 2.73 9.72
N LEU A 48 3.85 3.08 10.82
CA LEU A 48 2.90 2.24 11.56
C LEU A 48 1.49 2.52 11.06
N LYS A 49 0.71 1.47 10.84
CA LYS A 49 -0.67 1.54 10.33
C LYS A 49 -1.59 0.64 11.12
N ALA A 50 -2.78 1.13 11.50
CA ALA A 50 -3.81 0.29 12.10
C ALA A 50 -4.19 -0.90 11.20
N ALA A 51 -4.28 -2.10 11.77
CA ALA A 51 -4.66 -3.31 11.03
C ALA A 51 -6.08 -3.23 10.47
N SER A 52 -6.99 -2.73 11.27
CA SER A 52 -8.41 -2.53 10.90
C SER A 52 -8.71 -1.14 10.37
N GLY A 53 -7.67 -0.35 10.04
CA GLY A 53 -7.77 1.06 9.69
C GLY A 53 -7.93 1.34 8.19
N GLY A 54 -8.51 2.52 7.93
CA GLY A 54 -8.62 3.13 6.60
C GLY A 54 -8.75 4.65 6.71
N GLY A 55 -8.68 5.36 5.55
CA GLY A 55 -8.88 6.81 5.52
C GLY A 55 -7.81 7.65 6.24
N GLY A 56 -6.59 7.12 6.41
CA GLY A 56 -5.48 7.86 7.01
C GLY A 56 -5.47 7.91 8.54
N LYS A 57 -6.42 7.28 9.22
CA LYS A 57 -6.46 7.18 10.69
C LYS A 57 -5.60 6.02 11.19
N GLY A 58 -5.01 6.18 12.37
CA GLY A 58 -4.12 5.18 12.96
C GLY A 58 -2.81 5.02 12.18
N ILE A 59 -2.31 6.11 11.56
CA ILE A 59 -1.04 6.15 10.85
C ILE A 59 -0.06 7.04 11.60
N ARG A 60 1.14 6.53 11.86
CA ARG A 60 2.27 7.28 12.43
C ARG A 60 3.56 6.93 11.74
N VAL A 61 4.44 7.92 11.61
CA VAL A 61 5.78 7.74 11.05
C VAL A 61 6.80 7.85 12.18
N ALA A 62 7.72 6.89 12.25
CA ALA A 62 8.91 6.96 13.08
C ALA A 62 10.13 7.20 12.18
N LEU A 63 10.80 8.32 12.37
CA LEU A 63 11.98 8.70 11.60
C LEU A 63 13.24 8.00 12.13
N SER A 64 13.22 7.62 13.39
CA SER A 64 14.33 6.99 14.09
C SER A 64 13.83 6.06 15.20
N VAL A 65 14.74 5.31 15.82
CA VAL A 65 14.44 4.46 16.98
C VAL A 65 13.86 5.26 18.16
N LYS A 66 14.25 6.53 18.30
CA LYS A 66 13.76 7.40 19.38
C LYS A 66 12.29 7.74 19.25
N ASP A 67 11.80 7.82 18.01
CA ASP A 67 10.41 8.19 17.72
C ASP A 67 9.49 6.96 17.75
N LEU A 68 10.05 5.75 17.68
CA LEU A 68 9.28 4.52 17.46
C LEU A 68 8.28 4.24 18.58
N LYS A 69 8.67 4.45 19.84
CA LYS A 69 7.80 4.17 21.00
C LYS A 69 6.56 5.06 21.00
N ASP A 70 6.76 6.37 20.83
CA ASP A 70 5.66 7.34 20.83
C ASP A 70 4.75 7.13 19.61
N ALA A 71 5.34 6.84 18.45
CA ALA A 71 4.59 6.52 17.23
C ALA A 71 3.75 5.23 17.40
N TYR A 72 4.31 4.19 18.00
CA TYR A 72 3.63 2.93 18.27
C TYR A 72 2.44 3.12 19.21
N ASP A 73 2.67 3.71 20.39
CA ASP A 73 1.63 3.91 21.39
C ASP A 73 0.50 4.82 20.88
N SER A 74 0.87 5.91 20.20
CA SER A 74 -0.11 6.83 19.62
C SER A 74 -0.94 6.18 18.50
N ALA A 75 -0.30 5.38 17.62
CA ALA A 75 -1.02 4.67 16.56
C ALA A 75 -1.96 3.61 17.14
N ALA A 76 -1.51 2.84 18.14
CA ALA A 76 -2.33 1.82 18.79
C ALA A 76 -3.53 2.41 19.52
N ALA A 77 -3.33 3.49 20.28
CA ALA A 77 -4.40 4.20 20.98
C ALA A 77 -5.45 4.75 20.01
N GLU A 78 -5.02 5.38 18.91
CA GLU A 78 -5.92 5.88 17.87
C GLU A 78 -6.67 4.73 17.16
N ALA A 79 -6.01 3.60 16.92
CA ALA A 79 -6.61 2.42 16.31
C ALA A 79 -7.71 1.83 17.20
N VAL A 80 -7.46 1.70 18.51
CA VAL A 80 -8.47 1.27 19.49
C VAL A 80 -9.65 2.23 19.50
N ALA A 81 -9.39 3.53 19.59
CA ALA A 81 -10.44 4.55 19.68
C ALA A 81 -11.35 4.61 18.44
N ASN A 82 -10.80 4.41 17.24
CA ASN A 82 -11.57 4.52 16.00
C ASN A 82 -12.13 3.19 15.48
N PHE A 83 -11.46 2.06 15.77
CA PHE A 83 -11.77 0.77 15.17
C PHE A 83 -11.99 -0.37 16.18
N GLY A 84 -11.75 -0.12 17.48
CA GLY A 84 -11.85 -1.15 18.52
C GLY A 84 -10.71 -2.19 18.48
N ASP A 85 -9.67 -1.98 17.66
CA ASP A 85 -8.58 -2.93 17.44
C ASP A 85 -7.26 -2.17 17.38
N GLY A 86 -6.38 -2.41 18.36
CA GLY A 86 -5.09 -1.72 18.48
C GLY A 86 -3.93 -2.37 17.71
N ARG A 87 -4.17 -3.43 16.96
CA ARG A 87 -3.12 -4.11 16.18
C ARG A 87 -2.58 -3.21 15.07
N LEU A 88 -1.27 -3.24 14.90
CA LEU A 88 -0.57 -2.40 13.93
C LEU A 88 0.23 -3.24 12.93
N TYR A 89 0.33 -2.77 11.70
CA TYR A 89 1.34 -3.18 10.72
C TYR A 89 2.45 -2.15 10.66
N MET A 90 3.62 -2.57 10.18
CA MET A 90 4.72 -1.67 9.88
C MET A 90 5.16 -1.81 8.43
N GLU A 91 5.45 -0.69 7.79
CA GLU A 91 5.95 -0.63 6.42
C GLU A 91 7.08 0.38 6.31
N LYS A 92 7.93 0.24 5.29
CA LYS A 92 8.90 1.26 4.91
C LYS A 92 8.16 2.56 4.57
N TYR A 93 8.53 3.65 5.23
CA TYR A 93 8.04 4.97 4.84
C TYR A 93 8.78 5.46 3.59
N ILE A 94 8.04 5.77 2.55
CA ILE A 94 8.55 6.35 1.31
C ILE A 94 8.34 7.86 1.41
N HIS A 95 9.43 8.62 1.38
CA HIS A 95 9.36 10.08 1.48
C HIS A 95 8.97 10.69 0.14
N ASN A 96 7.95 11.56 0.15
CA ASN A 96 7.43 12.24 -1.05
C ASN A 96 7.19 11.30 -2.25
N PRO A 97 6.43 10.20 -2.07
CA PRO A 97 6.17 9.28 -3.16
C PRO A 97 5.33 9.95 -4.24
N ARG A 98 5.51 9.50 -5.47
CA ARG A 98 4.50 9.74 -6.50
C ARG A 98 3.42 8.68 -6.37
N HIS A 99 2.18 9.10 -6.53
CA HIS A 99 1.03 8.20 -6.54
C HIS A 99 0.59 7.99 -7.97
N ILE A 100 0.93 6.83 -8.52
CA ILE A 100 0.58 6.43 -9.87
C ILE A 100 -0.38 5.27 -9.80
N GLU A 101 -1.47 5.32 -10.54
CA GLU A 101 -2.41 4.20 -10.62
C GLU A 101 -2.56 3.70 -12.05
N VAL A 102 -2.63 2.39 -12.21
CA VAL A 102 -2.91 1.74 -13.49
C VAL A 102 -4.37 1.31 -13.53
N GLN A 103 -5.12 1.81 -14.53
CA GLN A 103 -6.49 1.39 -14.77
C GLN A 103 -6.49 -0.01 -15.37
N ILE A 104 -7.24 -0.93 -14.77
CA ILE A 104 -7.46 -2.27 -15.30
C ILE A 104 -8.94 -2.50 -15.62
N LEU A 105 -9.19 -3.43 -16.54
CA LEU A 105 -10.52 -3.91 -16.88
C LEU A 105 -10.44 -5.42 -17.09
N GLY A 106 -11.24 -6.16 -16.33
CA GLY A 106 -11.35 -7.62 -16.41
C GLY A 106 -12.74 -8.06 -16.83
N ASP A 107 -12.81 -9.05 -17.72
CA ASP A 107 -14.08 -9.67 -18.13
C ASP A 107 -14.41 -10.93 -17.30
N SER A 108 -15.55 -11.55 -17.62
CA SER A 108 -15.98 -12.80 -16.96
C SER A 108 -15.26 -14.03 -17.46
N LEU A 109 -14.49 -13.94 -18.54
CA LEU A 109 -13.75 -15.05 -19.15
C LEU A 109 -12.30 -15.12 -18.69
N GLY A 110 -11.88 -14.17 -17.82
CA GLY A 110 -10.51 -14.11 -17.29
C GLY A 110 -9.55 -13.26 -18.14
N ASN A 111 -10.05 -12.58 -19.17
CA ASN A 111 -9.22 -11.61 -19.87
C ASN A 111 -9.09 -10.33 -19.03
N VAL A 112 -7.89 -9.79 -18.96
CA VAL A 112 -7.59 -8.55 -18.28
C VAL A 112 -6.73 -7.69 -19.20
N VAL A 113 -7.12 -6.43 -19.34
CA VAL A 113 -6.36 -5.39 -20.03
C VAL A 113 -6.10 -4.21 -19.11
N HIS A 114 -5.09 -3.41 -19.43
CA HIS A 114 -4.87 -2.12 -18.81
C HIS A 114 -5.25 -0.98 -19.75
N LEU A 115 -5.60 0.17 -19.18
CA LEU A 115 -5.90 1.41 -19.91
C LEU A 115 -4.90 2.50 -19.52
N PHE A 116 -3.63 2.12 -19.36
CA PHE A 116 -2.52 2.95 -18.94
C PHE A 116 -2.67 3.53 -17.52
N GLU A 117 -1.76 4.45 -17.18
CA GLU A 117 -1.66 5.03 -15.84
C GLU A 117 -2.26 6.43 -15.75
N ARG A 118 -2.54 6.82 -14.50
CA ARG A 118 -2.81 8.20 -14.07
C ARG A 118 -1.82 8.61 -13.00
N GLU A 119 -1.35 9.83 -13.05
CA GLU A 119 -0.59 10.49 -11.98
C GLU A 119 -1.60 11.13 -11.02
N CYS A 120 -1.60 10.71 -9.75
CA CYS A 120 -2.55 11.16 -8.72
C CYS A 120 -1.83 11.75 -7.51
N SER A 121 -0.61 12.28 -7.67
CA SER A 121 0.22 12.77 -6.56
C SER A 121 -0.30 14.06 -5.93
N VAL A 122 -1.09 14.86 -6.66
CA VAL A 122 -1.67 16.10 -6.12
C VAL A 122 -2.89 15.75 -5.27
N GLN A 123 -2.67 15.68 -3.96
CA GLN A 123 -3.66 15.25 -2.99
C GLN A 123 -3.78 16.24 -1.83
N ARG A 124 -4.95 16.29 -1.20
CA ARG A 124 -5.19 16.98 0.05
C ARG A 124 -5.74 16.00 1.08
N ARG A 125 -5.01 15.77 2.16
CA ARG A 125 -5.39 14.82 3.22
C ARG A 125 -5.71 13.42 2.68
N HIS A 126 -4.86 12.92 1.76
CA HIS A 126 -5.01 11.63 1.06
C HIS A 126 -6.22 11.55 0.10
N GLN A 127 -6.79 12.68 -0.28
CA GLN A 127 -7.84 12.78 -1.30
C GLN A 127 -7.23 13.31 -2.59
N LYS A 128 -7.40 12.59 -3.68
CA LYS A 128 -6.98 12.99 -5.04
C LYS A 128 -7.71 14.28 -5.45
N LEU A 129 -6.97 15.28 -5.89
CA LEU A 129 -7.51 16.57 -6.36
C LEU A 129 -7.29 16.79 -7.84
N ILE A 130 -6.11 16.41 -8.35
CA ILE A 130 -5.75 16.55 -9.76
C ILE A 130 -5.19 15.21 -10.20
N GLU A 131 -5.66 14.73 -11.33
CA GLU A 131 -5.19 13.54 -11.99
C GLU A 131 -4.76 13.90 -13.41
N GLU A 132 -3.59 13.41 -13.81
CA GLU A 132 -3.02 13.63 -15.14
C GLU A 132 -2.85 12.29 -15.86
N CYS A 133 -3.16 12.26 -17.15
CA CYS A 133 -2.99 11.08 -17.98
C CYS A 133 -2.46 11.51 -19.36
N PRO A 134 -1.33 10.94 -19.82
CA PRO A 134 -0.40 10.08 -19.09
C PRO A 134 0.43 10.85 -18.05
N SER A 135 1.09 10.12 -17.13
CA SER A 135 2.05 10.72 -16.20
C SER A 135 3.26 11.27 -16.95
N ALA A 136 3.60 12.52 -16.69
CA ALA A 136 4.83 13.12 -17.23
C ALA A 136 6.13 12.55 -16.61
N PHE A 137 6.00 11.85 -15.47
CA PHE A 137 7.11 11.22 -14.75
C PHE A 137 7.42 9.80 -15.25
N VAL A 138 6.40 9.06 -15.67
CA VAL A 138 6.51 7.64 -16.02
C VAL A 138 7.13 7.48 -17.41
N THR A 139 8.35 6.91 -17.45
CA THR A 139 9.01 6.59 -18.73
C THR A 139 8.31 5.41 -19.43
N PRO A 140 8.50 5.21 -20.74
CA PRO A 140 7.95 4.05 -21.45
C PRO A 140 8.29 2.71 -20.79
N GLU A 141 9.54 2.54 -20.34
CA GLU A 141 10.02 1.31 -19.70
C GLU A 141 9.39 1.09 -18.32
N LEU A 142 9.21 2.17 -17.56
CA LEU A 142 8.52 2.09 -16.27
C LEU A 142 7.03 1.80 -16.46
N ARG A 143 6.40 2.43 -17.45
CA ARG A 143 4.99 2.16 -17.82
C ARG A 143 4.78 0.70 -18.13
N GLU A 144 5.62 0.11 -18.98
CA GLU A 144 5.52 -1.32 -19.33
C GLU A 144 5.62 -2.21 -18.10
N LYS A 145 6.57 -1.94 -17.19
CA LYS A 145 6.72 -2.70 -15.93
C LYS A 145 5.48 -2.59 -15.05
N MET A 146 4.96 -1.38 -14.87
CA MET A 146 3.81 -1.12 -14.00
C MET A 146 2.53 -1.75 -14.57
N THR A 147 2.27 -1.57 -15.86
CA THR A 147 1.07 -2.11 -16.50
C THR A 147 1.09 -3.63 -16.57
N SER A 148 2.25 -4.23 -16.87
CA SER A 148 2.43 -5.70 -16.84
C SER A 148 2.20 -6.26 -15.44
N ALA A 149 2.75 -5.60 -14.40
CA ALA A 149 2.55 -5.99 -13.01
C ALA A 149 1.07 -5.89 -12.60
N ALA A 150 0.39 -4.82 -12.97
CA ALA A 150 -1.03 -4.62 -12.68
C ALA A 150 -1.91 -5.71 -13.33
N VAL A 151 -1.65 -6.04 -14.60
CA VAL A 151 -2.39 -7.10 -15.32
C VAL A 151 -2.09 -8.47 -14.71
N ALA A 152 -0.83 -8.76 -14.35
CA ALA A 152 -0.46 -10.03 -13.72
C ALA A 152 -1.17 -10.24 -12.38
N LEU A 153 -1.19 -9.21 -11.53
CA LEU A 153 -1.91 -9.25 -10.25
C LEU A 153 -3.40 -9.46 -10.45
N ALA A 154 -4.02 -8.69 -11.35
CA ALA A 154 -5.45 -8.77 -11.63
C ALA A 154 -5.86 -10.16 -12.16
N LYS A 155 -5.08 -10.73 -13.07
CA LYS A 155 -5.29 -12.11 -13.57
C LYS A 155 -5.18 -13.14 -12.45
N ARG A 156 -4.15 -13.01 -11.60
CA ARG A 156 -3.93 -13.93 -10.48
C ARG A 156 -5.11 -13.99 -9.51
N VAL A 157 -5.71 -12.85 -9.21
CA VAL A 157 -6.85 -12.79 -8.26
C VAL A 157 -8.20 -12.99 -8.95
N GLY A 158 -8.24 -13.25 -10.25
CA GLY A 158 -9.48 -13.40 -11.02
C GLY A 158 -10.33 -12.12 -11.00
N TYR A 159 -9.67 -10.95 -11.11
CA TYR A 159 -10.35 -9.65 -11.03
C TYR A 159 -11.31 -9.47 -12.20
N ARG A 160 -12.50 -8.94 -11.90
CA ARG A 160 -13.54 -8.64 -12.88
C ARG A 160 -14.03 -7.21 -12.72
N SER A 161 -14.46 -6.59 -13.83
CA SER A 161 -14.91 -5.21 -13.90
C SER A 161 -13.75 -4.20 -13.93
N ALA A 162 -14.06 -2.92 -13.82
CA ALA A 162 -13.07 -1.85 -13.76
C ALA A 162 -12.44 -1.74 -12.36
N GLY A 163 -11.16 -1.43 -12.32
CA GLY A 163 -10.45 -1.21 -11.07
C GLY A 163 -9.11 -0.55 -11.30
N THR A 164 -8.41 -0.22 -10.22
CA THR A 164 -7.07 0.38 -10.26
C THR A 164 -6.08 -0.40 -9.40
N ILE A 165 -4.84 -0.42 -9.85
CA ILE A 165 -3.69 -0.85 -9.05
C ILE A 165 -2.83 0.38 -8.81
N GLU A 166 -2.65 0.72 -7.53
CA GLU A 166 -1.90 1.90 -7.10
C GLU A 166 -0.44 1.54 -6.81
N PHE A 167 0.46 2.41 -7.26
CA PHE A 167 1.92 2.34 -7.05
C PHE A 167 2.41 3.61 -6.36
N LEU A 168 3.44 3.45 -5.54
CA LEU A 168 4.14 4.53 -4.84
C LEU A 168 5.63 4.53 -5.21
#